data_c73bc72e1b4d5588ff214139f413f017
#
_entry.id   c73bc72e1b4d5588ff214139f413f017
#
_cell.length_a   1.000
_cell.length_b   1.000
_cell.length_c   1.000
_cell.angle_alpha   90.00
_cell.angle_beta   90.00
_cell.angle_gamma   90.00
#
_symmetry.space_group_name_H-M   'P 1'
#
loop_
_entity.id
_entity.type
_entity.pdbx_description
1 polymer ?
#
loop_
_entity_poly.entity_id
_entity_poly.type
_entity_poly.pdbx_seq_one_letter_code
_entity_poly.pdbx_strand_id
1 'polypeptide(L)'
;MDSLSSSTTTASAQRCLFVTLGCAKNEVDTDRMRSLLIDAGYGVADDVDSADVVLINTCSFLASATSESIDTTLDLADEVSAGVRKKPIVMCGCVPSRYGDDLDEQLPEVAAFVKADEEDGIVAVVDSVLGNAGREGRADLTGTLRTIEGTSAFVKISEGCDRFCAFCAIPYIRGRYKSREEQEILDEVSSLMEGGVREIVLIGQDTGIWGSDFGDGRNLAYLLRGVAEVVRPYDGWVRVLYLQPEGMTDELVGVIRDVPEVLPYIDIPIQHCCERVLKSMGRSGSEEQLRQLFARLRSEIPGMVLRTTGLVGFPGETEEEFEALLDFFKEQEFDYMSVFPYSREDGTKAATMEEQVPEDVKMDRAQRLLDVAEELGFSATAKHVGERVKVIIDGVDDSDDGVELIGHTWFQAPDCDGAVHIESGEATVGDVVTVDLVDSFCYELVGEIVDGE
;
A
#
# COMPACT_ATOMS: atom_id res chain seq x y z
N MET A 1 45.94 47.51 -2.02
CA MET A 1 45.57 46.33 -1.18
C MET A 1 44.10 46.08 -1.38
N ASP A 2 43.79 45.43 -2.51
CA ASP A 2 42.44 45.10 -2.90
C ASP A 2 42.03 43.79 -2.26
N SER A 3 41.02 43.85 -1.36
CA SER A 3 40.40 42.68 -0.78
C SER A 3 39.38 42.13 -1.79
N LEU A 4 39.76 41.05 -2.47
CA LEU A 4 38.84 40.21 -3.22
C LEU A 4 37.91 39.51 -2.25
N SER A 5 36.66 40.00 -2.10
CA SER A 5 35.59 39.28 -1.52
C SER A 5 35.12 38.22 -2.51
N SER A 6 35.50 36.96 -2.28
CA SER A 6 34.89 35.82 -2.97
C SER A 6 33.47 35.67 -2.47
N SER A 7 32.50 36.19 -3.21
CA SER A 7 31.09 35.78 -3.07
C SER A 7 30.97 34.35 -3.56
N THR A 8 31.01 33.39 -2.67
CA THR A 8 30.49 32.05 -2.92
C THR A 8 28.99 32.19 -3.13
N THR A 9 28.58 32.24 -4.37
CA THR A 9 27.20 32.03 -4.75
C THR A 9 26.89 30.58 -4.41
N THR A 10 26.19 30.33 -3.29
CA THR A 10 25.59 29.02 -3.04
C THR A 10 24.63 28.79 -4.19
N ALA A 11 25.01 27.91 -5.14
CA ALA A 11 24.08 27.42 -6.14
C ALA A 11 22.88 26.86 -5.38
N SER A 12 21.67 27.27 -5.74
CA SER A 12 20.45 26.68 -5.17
C SER A 12 20.49 25.18 -5.42
N ALA A 13 20.16 24.37 -4.41
CA ALA A 13 20.08 22.93 -4.57
C ALA A 13 19.13 22.58 -5.73
N GLN A 14 19.56 21.68 -6.61
CA GLN A 14 18.68 21.16 -7.67
C GLN A 14 17.52 20.40 -7.01
N ARG A 15 16.32 20.54 -7.58
CA ARG A 15 15.08 20.05 -6.98
C ARG A 15 14.46 18.92 -7.80
N CYS A 16 13.96 17.91 -7.10
CA CYS A 16 13.30 16.75 -7.67
C CYS A 16 11.79 16.83 -7.39
N LEU A 17 10.96 16.70 -8.43
CA LEU A 17 9.53 16.47 -8.29
C LEU A 17 9.29 14.96 -8.26
N PHE A 18 8.45 14.51 -7.33
CA PHE A 18 8.05 13.11 -7.20
C PHE A 18 6.57 12.97 -7.54
N VAL A 19 6.26 12.06 -8.46
CA VAL A 19 4.90 11.63 -8.79
C VAL A 19 4.81 10.16 -8.50
N THR A 20 3.91 9.76 -7.59
CA THR A 20 3.74 8.37 -7.19
C THR A 20 2.40 7.86 -7.69
N LEU A 21 2.44 6.76 -8.42
CA LEU A 21 1.26 6.05 -8.90
C LEU A 21 1.25 4.63 -8.33
N GLY A 22 0.06 4.10 -8.07
CA GLY A 22 -0.13 2.70 -7.72
C GLY A 22 -0.47 2.46 -6.25
N CYS A 23 0.29 1.67 -5.53
CA CYS A 23 -0.08 1.11 -4.23
C CYS A 23 0.89 1.54 -3.12
N ALA A 24 0.55 1.23 -1.86
CA ALA A 24 1.38 1.50 -0.68
C ALA A 24 2.86 1.08 -0.81
N LYS A 25 3.18 0.02 -1.62
CA LYS A 25 4.57 -0.37 -1.87
C LYS A 25 5.30 0.68 -2.70
N ASN A 26 4.62 1.27 -3.70
CA ASN A 26 5.18 2.36 -4.50
C ASN A 26 5.39 3.62 -3.67
N GLU A 27 4.51 3.90 -2.70
CA GLU A 27 4.68 5.03 -1.77
C GLU A 27 5.94 4.85 -0.94
N VAL A 28 6.14 3.67 -0.34
CA VAL A 28 7.37 3.35 0.40
C VAL A 28 8.61 3.47 -0.48
N ASP A 29 8.55 2.99 -1.73
CA ASP A 29 9.66 3.08 -2.68
C ASP A 29 9.97 4.54 -3.05
N THR A 30 8.93 5.35 -3.31
CA THR A 30 9.10 6.79 -3.59
C THR A 30 9.70 7.52 -2.39
N ASP A 31 9.20 7.27 -1.19
CA ASP A 31 9.68 7.90 0.03
C ASP A 31 11.16 7.55 0.29
N ARG A 32 11.54 6.29 0.05
CA ARG A 32 12.94 5.87 0.10
C ARG A 32 13.81 6.61 -0.92
N MET A 33 13.40 6.68 -2.19
CA MET A 33 14.13 7.42 -3.22
C MET A 33 14.25 8.91 -2.88
N ARG A 34 13.17 9.52 -2.38
CA ARG A 34 13.13 10.91 -1.90
C ARG A 34 14.15 11.14 -0.79
N SER A 35 14.18 10.27 0.19
CA SER A 35 15.11 10.36 1.33
C SER A 35 16.57 10.25 0.90
N LEU A 36 16.89 9.33 -0.02
CA LEU A 36 18.24 9.17 -0.58
C LEU A 36 18.69 10.43 -1.33
N LEU A 37 17.79 11.05 -2.10
CA LEU A 37 18.09 12.27 -2.86
C LEU A 37 18.25 13.48 -1.94
N ILE A 38 17.44 13.61 -0.88
CA ILE A 38 17.58 14.66 0.13
C ILE A 38 18.94 14.52 0.84
N ASP A 39 19.33 13.31 1.26
CA ASP A 39 20.64 13.07 1.90
C ASP A 39 21.81 13.39 0.95
N ALA A 40 21.64 13.18 -0.35
CA ALA A 40 22.60 13.58 -1.38
C ALA A 40 22.63 15.08 -1.67
N GLY A 41 21.75 15.88 -1.02
CA GLY A 41 21.70 17.34 -1.12
C GLY A 41 20.81 17.87 -2.24
N TYR A 42 19.87 17.08 -2.72
CA TYR A 42 18.78 17.55 -3.60
C TYR A 42 17.65 18.15 -2.75
N GLY A 43 16.90 19.09 -3.35
CA GLY A 43 15.66 19.61 -2.76
C GLY A 43 14.44 18.91 -3.34
N VAL A 44 13.28 19.04 -2.67
CA VAL A 44 11.99 18.59 -3.19
C VAL A 44 11.29 19.76 -3.87
N ALA A 45 10.72 19.53 -5.04
CA ALA A 45 9.91 20.48 -5.79
C ALA A 45 8.43 20.21 -5.56
N ASP A 46 7.62 21.28 -5.55
CA ASP A 46 6.18 21.20 -5.34
C ASP A 46 5.41 21.10 -6.68
N ASP A 47 6.05 21.50 -7.78
CA ASP A 47 5.48 21.51 -9.13
C ASP A 47 6.56 21.31 -10.22
N VAL A 48 6.09 21.07 -11.44
CA VAL A 48 6.98 20.90 -12.61
C VAL A 48 7.84 22.12 -12.83
N ASP A 49 7.34 23.35 -12.64
CA ASP A 49 8.07 24.59 -12.94
C ASP A 49 9.28 24.75 -11.99
N SER A 50 9.15 24.40 -10.73
CA SER A 50 10.21 24.49 -9.71
C SER A 50 11.20 23.34 -9.74
N ALA A 51 10.90 22.22 -10.44
CA ALA A 51 11.75 21.06 -10.54
C ALA A 51 12.92 21.23 -11.52
N ASP A 52 14.01 20.53 -11.30
CA ASP A 52 15.10 20.31 -12.25
C ASP A 52 15.02 18.92 -12.91
N VAL A 53 14.39 17.95 -12.23
CA VAL A 53 14.11 16.59 -12.70
C VAL A 53 12.76 16.14 -12.16
N VAL A 54 12.01 15.36 -12.96
CA VAL A 54 10.75 14.73 -12.56
C VAL A 54 10.97 13.22 -12.41
N LEU A 55 10.64 12.65 -11.25
CA LEU A 55 10.67 11.23 -11.00
C LEU A 55 9.22 10.72 -10.92
N ILE A 56 8.89 9.72 -11.74
CA ILE A 56 7.57 9.08 -11.74
C ILE A 56 7.74 7.63 -11.29
N ASN A 57 7.21 7.30 -10.13
CA ASN A 57 7.14 5.92 -9.67
C ASN A 57 5.83 5.30 -10.15
N THR A 58 5.93 4.24 -10.94
CA THR A 58 4.84 3.72 -11.78
C THR A 58 4.31 2.38 -11.28
N CYS A 59 3.03 2.14 -11.54
CA CYS A 59 2.37 0.86 -11.32
C CYS A 59 2.19 0.10 -12.65
N SER A 60 2.33 -1.23 -12.61
CA SER A 60 2.06 -2.11 -13.75
C SER A 60 1.47 -3.45 -13.31
N PHE A 61 0.73 -3.45 -12.19
CA PHE A 61 0.06 -4.65 -11.70
C PHE A 61 -1.12 -5.06 -12.60
N LEU A 62 -1.88 -4.07 -13.06
CA LEU A 62 -2.99 -4.23 -14.01
C LEU A 62 -2.69 -3.43 -15.29
N ALA A 63 -3.29 -3.85 -16.40
CA ALA A 63 -3.18 -3.14 -17.68
C ALA A 63 -3.68 -1.69 -17.57
N SER A 64 -4.75 -1.44 -16.81
CA SER A 64 -5.26 -0.08 -16.54
C SER A 64 -4.24 0.79 -15.81
N ALA A 65 -3.57 0.25 -14.78
CA ALA A 65 -2.52 0.98 -14.06
C ALA A 65 -1.28 1.22 -14.92
N THR A 66 -0.98 0.31 -15.86
CA THR A 66 0.07 0.53 -16.85
C THR A 66 -0.29 1.68 -17.78
N SER A 67 -1.53 1.72 -18.30
CA SER A 67 -2.01 2.82 -19.15
C SER A 67 -1.96 4.15 -18.39
N GLU A 68 -2.49 4.22 -17.19
CA GLU A 68 -2.42 5.40 -16.32
C GLU A 68 -0.97 5.90 -16.14
N SER A 69 -0.04 4.98 -15.86
CA SER A 69 1.37 5.31 -15.69
C SER A 69 2.01 5.89 -16.97
N ILE A 70 1.66 5.35 -18.13
CA ILE A 70 2.14 5.83 -19.42
C ILE A 70 1.50 7.19 -19.77
N ASP A 71 0.18 7.30 -19.62
CA ASP A 71 -0.56 8.54 -19.92
C ASP A 71 -0.08 9.69 -19.04
N THR A 72 0.06 9.49 -17.74
CA THR A 72 0.64 10.48 -16.81
C THR A 72 2.06 10.88 -17.20
N THR A 73 2.88 9.92 -17.64
CA THR A 73 4.24 10.22 -18.11
C THR A 73 4.24 11.10 -19.36
N LEU A 74 3.36 10.82 -20.31
CA LEU A 74 3.23 11.60 -21.54
C LEU A 74 2.67 13.00 -21.27
N ASP A 75 1.68 13.14 -20.40
CA ASP A 75 1.14 14.44 -19.98
C ASP A 75 2.23 15.31 -19.32
N LEU A 76 3.03 14.72 -18.42
CA LEU A 76 4.17 15.41 -17.81
C LEU A 76 5.26 15.75 -18.83
N ALA A 77 5.50 14.90 -19.82
CA ALA A 77 6.46 15.19 -20.90
C ALA A 77 6.00 16.38 -21.77
N ASP A 78 4.71 16.49 -22.04
CA ASP A 78 4.13 17.62 -22.75
C ASP A 78 4.23 18.91 -21.91
N GLU A 79 3.93 18.85 -20.60
CA GLU A 79 4.07 19.98 -19.68
C GLU A 79 5.53 20.47 -19.60
N VAL A 80 6.47 19.54 -19.39
CA VAL A 80 7.92 19.82 -19.37
C VAL A 80 8.38 20.45 -20.70
N SER A 81 7.85 19.99 -21.82
CA SER A 81 8.22 20.47 -23.15
C SER A 81 7.64 21.87 -23.46
N ALA A 82 6.50 22.22 -22.87
CA ALA A 82 5.89 23.54 -22.96
C ALA A 82 6.62 24.59 -22.10
N GLY A 83 7.40 24.16 -21.11
CA GLY A 83 8.14 25.01 -20.20
C GLY A 83 9.34 25.71 -20.85
N VAL A 84 9.90 26.69 -20.15
CA VAL A 84 11.06 27.50 -20.63
C VAL A 84 12.35 26.66 -20.76
N ARG A 85 12.45 25.58 -19.98
CA ARG A 85 13.60 24.66 -19.91
C ARG A 85 13.13 23.22 -19.96
N LYS A 86 13.66 22.43 -20.89
CA LYS A 86 13.40 21.00 -20.94
C LYS A 86 14.01 20.34 -19.70
N LYS A 87 13.23 19.55 -18.99
CA LYS A 87 13.62 18.83 -17.77
C LYS A 87 13.64 17.34 -18.06
N PRO A 88 14.60 16.57 -17.54
CA PRO A 88 14.59 15.11 -17.69
C PRO A 88 13.47 14.50 -16.85
N ILE A 89 12.86 13.44 -17.38
CA ILE A 89 11.93 12.57 -16.66
C ILE A 89 12.63 11.26 -16.40
N VAL A 90 12.53 10.75 -15.17
CA VAL A 90 13.01 9.44 -14.75
C VAL A 90 11.80 8.58 -14.39
N MET A 91 11.58 7.50 -15.11
CA MET A 91 10.51 6.55 -14.81
C MET A 91 11.04 5.43 -13.91
N CYS A 92 10.40 5.24 -12.76
CA CYS A 92 10.78 4.25 -11.76
C CYS A 92 9.69 3.19 -11.57
N GLY A 93 10.03 2.07 -10.91
CA GLY A 93 9.08 1.13 -10.35
C GLY A 93 8.63 0.01 -11.28
N CYS A 94 7.31 -0.26 -11.29
CA CYS A 94 6.76 -1.48 -11.86
C CYS A 94 6.77 -1.51 -13.40
N VAL A 95 6.58 -0.38 -14.10
CA VAL A 95 6.61 -0.35 -15.57
C VAL A 95 8.00 -0.70 -16.09
N PRO A 96 9.11 -0.06 -15.64
CA PRO A 96 10.46 -0.48 -16.02
C PRO A 96 10.77 -1.95 -15.67
N SER A 97 10.30 -2.43 -14.52
CA SER A 97 10.51 -3.83 -14.12
C SER A 97 9.79 -4.83 -15.03
N ARG A 98 8.59 -4.49 -15.51
CA ARG A 98 7.75 -5.39 -16.31
C ARG A 98 8.16 -5.46 -17.78
N TYR A 99 8.51 -4.31 -18.38
CA TYR A 99 8.73 -4.18 -19.81
C TYR A 99 10.21 -4.11 -20.20
N GLY A 100 11.10 -3.78 -19.25
CA GLY A 100 12.55 -3.83 -19.44
C GLY A 100 13.08 -2.87 -20.51
N ASP A 101 14.06 -3.37 -21.29
CA ASP A 101 14.87 -2.56 -22.19
C ASP A 101 14.11 -2.08 -23.45
N ASP A 102 12.91 -2.61 -23.72
CA ASP A 102 12.10 -2.19 -24.89
C ASP A 102 11.49 -0.77 -24.69
N LEU A 103 11.50 -0.24 -23.45
CA LEU A 103 10.92 1.06 -23.13
C LEU A 103 11.70 2.22 -23.73
N ASP A 104 13.02 2.15 -23.86
CA ASP A 104 13.88 3.21 -24.42
C ASP A 104 13.45 3.63 -25.83
N GLU A 105 12.99 2.65 -26.63
CA GLU A 105 12.51 2.92 -28.00
C GLU A 105 11.05 3.40 -28.04
N GLN A 106 10.24 2.99 -27.07
CA GLN A 106 8.79 3.25 -27.01
C GLN A 106 8.44 4.56 -26.31
N LEU A 107 9.25 5.00 -25.34
CA LEU A 107 9.07 6.22 -24.55
C LEU A 107 10.32 7.11 -24.60
N PRO A 108 10.64 7.70 -25.77
CA PRO A 108 11.82 8.55 -25.96
C PRO A 108 11.76 9.85 -25.16
N GLU A 109 10.64 10.20 -24.56
CA GLU A 109 10.44 11.34 -23.67
C GLU A 109 11.13 11.12 -22.30
N VAL A 110 11.31 9.86 -21.89
CA VAL A 110 11.92 9.46 -20.62
C VAL A 110 13.44 9.42 -20.76
N ALA A 111 14.14 10.08 -19.85
CA ALA A 111 15.60 10.21 -19.88
C ALA A 111 16.31 9.00 -19.25
N ALA A 112 15.67 8.30 -18.32
CA ALA A 112 16.19 7.10 -17.68
C ALA A 112 15.07 6.26 -17.07
N PHE A 113 15.31 4.94 -16.97
CA PHE A 113 14.41 3.96 -16.37
C PHE A 113 15.09 3.30 -15.18
N VAL A 114 14.34 3.13 -14.07
CA VAL A 114 14.83 2.53 -12.82
C VAL A 114 13.84 1.42 -12.40
N LYS A 115 14.31 0.19 -12.36
CA LYS A 115 13.48 -0.95 -11.92
C LYS A 115 13.23 -0.89 -10.41
N ALA A 116 12.16 -1.55 -9.96
CA ALA A 116 11.76 -1.55 -8.55
C ALA A 116 12.81 -2.16 -7.58
N ASP A 117 13.73 -2.98 -8.08
CA ASP A 117 14.85 -3.54 -7.32
C ASP A 117 16.16 -2.75 -7.47
N GLU A 118 16.15 -1.67 -8.27
CA GLU A 118 17.32 -0.81 -8.54
C GLU A 118 17.19 0.60 -7.91
N GLU A 119 16.14 0.87 -7.15
CA GLU A 119 15.79 2.20 -6.61
C GLU A 119 16.86 2.78 -5.69
N ASP A 120 17.66 1.95 -5.04
CA ASP A 120 18.81 2.40 -4.23
C ASP A 120 19.88 3.12 -5.05
N GLY A 121 19.91 2.92 -6.36
CA GLY A 121 20.78 3.61 -7.30
C GLY A 121 20.29 4.98 -7.77
N ILE A 122 19.16 5.48 -7.27
CA ILE A 122 18.48 6.66 -7.79
C ILE A 122 19.35 7.92 -7.83
N VAL A 123 20.24 8.10 -6.85
CA VAL A 123 21.15 9.27 -6.77
C VAL A 123 22.08 9.30 -8.00
N ALA A 124 22.66 8.16 -8.35
CA ALA A 124 23.56 8.06 -9.50
C ALA A 124 22.82 8.30 -10.83
N VAL A 125 21.56 7.84 -10.94
CA VAL A 125 20.70 8.07 -12.10
C VAL A 125 20.38 9.57 -12.26
N VAL A 126 19.94 10.21 -11.18
CA VAL A 126 19.62 11.65 -11.19
C VAL A 126 20.88 12.51 -11.48
N ASP A 127 22.02 12.18 -10.90
CA ASP A 127 23.29 12.83 -11.22
C ASP A 127 23.61 12.72 -12.72
N SER A 128 23.43 11.54 -13.30
CA SER A 128 23.70 11.28 -14.71
C SER A 128 22.79 12.12 -15.62
N VAL A 129 21.48 12.13 -15.39
CA VAL A 129 20.53 12.85 -16.25
C VAL A 129 20.65 14.38 -16.11
N LEU A 130 21.11 14.86 -14.96
CA LEU A 130 21.38 16.30 -14.73
C LEU A 130 22.79 16.73 -15.14
N GLY A 131 23.67 15.79 -15.54
CA GLY A 131 25.05 16.06 -15.92
C GLY A 131 25.93 16.50 -14.74
N ASN A 132 25.62 16.05 -13.53
CA ASN A 132 26.42 16.30 -12.34
C ASN A 132 27.66 15.38 -12.30
N ALA A 133 28.74 15.82 -11.65
CA ALA A 133 29.82 14.91 -11.25
C ALA A 133 29.28 14.06 -10.08
N GLY A 134 29.41 12.74 -10.18
CA GLY A 134 28.80 11.79 -9.25
C GLY A 134 28.94 12.22 -7.79
N ARG A 135 27.80 12.40 -7.16
CA ARG A 135 27.74 12.61 -5.71
C ARG A 135 27.84 11.24 -5.07
N GLU A 136 28.76 11.08 -4.14
CA GLU A 136 28.78 9.86 -3.33
C GLU A 136 27.55 9.92 -2.41
N GLY A 137 26.45 9.32 -2.84
CA GLY A 137 25.38 8.95 -1.93
C GLY A 137 25.93 7.93 -0.93
N ARG A 138 25.55 8.01 0.33
CA ARG A 138 25.94 7.02 1.33
C ARG A 138 25.36 5.67 0.92
N ALA A 139 26.21 4.83 0.35
CA ALA A 139 25.85 3.48 -0.11
C ALA A 139 25.45 2.51 1.03
N ASP A 140 25.55 2.95 2.28
CA ASP A 140 25.27 2.18 3.50
C ASP A 140 23.93 2.54 4.18
N LEU A 141 23.08 3.35 3.53
CA LEU A 141 21.76 3.68 4.04
C LEU A 141 20.77 2.56 3.71
N THR A 142 20.93 1.44 4.38
CA THR A 142 20.01 0.33 4.33
C THR A 142 18.71 0.68 5.06
N GLY A 143 17.68 1.01 4.31
CA GLY A 143 16.29 0.87 4.72
C GLY A 143 15.70 1.83 5.75
N THR A 144 16.50 2.64 6.46
CA THR A 144 16.04 3.44 7.59
C THR A 144 15.70 4.89 7.27
N LEU A 145 16.10 5.39 6.09
CA LEU A 145 15.76 6.76 5.69
C LEU A 145 14.33 6.83 5.17
N ARG A 146 13.54 7.55 5.90
CA ARG A 146 12.16 7.87 5.53
C ARG A 146 11.89 9.35 5.74
N THR A 147 11.15 9.96 4.83
CA THR A 147 10.47 11.22 5.11
C THR A 147 9.21 10.92 5.89
N ILE A 148 8.98 11.64 6.98
CA ILE A 148 7.78 11.43 7.79
C ILE A 148 6.70 12.33 7.23
N GLU A 149 5.74 11.73 6.56
CA GLU A 149 4.53 12.41 6.08
C GLU A 149 3.33 11.63 6.65
N GLY A 150 2.47 12.33 7.40
CA GLY A 150 1.27 11.74 7.97
C GLY A 150 1.46 11.06 9.34
N THR A 151 0.38 10.47 9.79
CA THR A 151 0.21 9.87 11.12
C THR A 151 0.38 8.37 11.12
N SER A 152 0.23 7.77 9.94
CA SER A 152 0.45 6.35 9.66
C SER A 152 1.60 6.17 8.69
N ALA A 153 2.31 5.07 8.79
CA ALA A 153 3.40 4.74 7.86
C ALA A 153 3.36 3.28 7.42
N PHE A 154 3.42 3.07 6.11
CA PHE A 154 3.64 1.75 5.56
C PHE A 154 5.10 1.32 5.70
N VAL A 155 5.34 0.10 6.17
CA VAL A 155 6.68 -0.49 6.29
C VAL A 155 6.72 -1.81 5.52
N LYS A 156 7.50 -1.87 4.46
CA LYS A 156 7.71 -3.12 3.70
C LYS A 156 8.54 -4.09 4.54
N ILE A 157 8.01 -5.29 4.80
CA ILE A 157 8.73 -6.35 5.50
C ILE A 157 9.32 -7.40 4.58
N SER A 158 8.90 -7.41 3.32
CA SER A 158 9.39 -8.32 2.28
C SER A 158 9.20 -7.74 0.89
N GLU A 159 9.90 -8.27 -0.10
CA GLU A 159 9.75 -7.94 -1.51
C GLU A 159 9.55 -9.21 -2.33
N GLY A 160 8.79 -9.11 -3.45
CA GLY A 160 8.52 -10.22 -4.36
C GLY A 160 7.55 -11.28 -3.81
N CYS A 161 7.22 -12.28 -4.62
CA CYS A 161 6.27 -13.32 -4.26
C CYS A 161 6.55 -14.63 -5.00
N ASP A 162 6.52 -15.75 -4.28
CA ASP A 162 6.77 -17.09 -4.83
C ASP A 162 5.50 -17.91 -5.09
N ARG A 163 4.31 -17.30 -4.93
CA ARG A 163 3.04 -18.05 -5.11
C ARG A 163 2.70 -18.32 -6.57
N PHE A 164 3.14 -17.49 -7.50
CA PHE A 164 2.84 -17.64 -8.93
C PHE A 164 1.35 -17.90 -9.21
N CYS A 165 0.45 -17.19 -8.53
CA CYS A 165 -0.98 -17.23 -8.82
C CYS A 165 -1.21 -17.01 -10.32
N ALA A 166 -2.10 -17.79 -10.95
CA ALA A 166 -2.25 -17.81 -12.40
C ALA A 166 -2.61 -16.46 -13.03
N PHE A 167 -3.22 -15.55 -12.26
CA PHE A 167 -3.65 -14.22 -12.69
C PHE A 167 -2.64 -13.10 -12.39
N CYS A 168 -1.60 -13.38 -11.60
CA CYS A 168 -0.78 -12.34 -10.97
C CYS A 168 0.54 -12.13 -11.70
N ALA A 169 0.85 -10.88 -12.03
CA ALA A 169 2.10 -10.49 -12.67
C ALA A 169 3.24 -10.17 -11.67
N ILE A 170 2.97 -10.10 -10.36
CA ILE A 170 3.94 -9.69 -9.33
C ILE A 170 5.27 -10.44 -9.38
N PRO A 171 5.33 -11.79 -9.51
CA PRO A 171 6.62 -12.49 -9.57
C PRO A 171 7.52 -12.06 -10.74
N TYR A 172 6.92 -11.53 -11.80
CA TYR A 172 7.61 -11.05 -13.00
C TYR A 172 8.02 -9.56 -12.89
N ILE A 173 7.36 -8.81 -11.99
CA ILE A 173 7.60 -7.38 -11.77
C ILE A 173 8.54 -7.16 -10.58
N ARG A 174 8.24 -7.80 -9.44
CA ARG A 174 8.92 -7.62 -8.15
C ARG A 174 9.86 -8.77 -7.78
N GLY A 175 9.96 -9.77 -8.65
CA GLY A 175 10.88 -10.90 -8.49
C GLY A 175 10.43 -11.94 -7.46
N ARG A 176 11.42 -12.74 -7.03
CA ARG A 176 11.24 -13.81 -6.04
C ARG A 176 11.09 -13.25 -4.64
N TYR A 177 10.37 -13.98 -3.79
CA TYR A 177 10.18 -13.60 -2.40
C TYR A 177 11.50 -13.46 -1.64
N LYS A 178 11.62 -12.37 -0.89
CA LYS A 178 12.75 -12.12 0.00
C LYS A 178 12.26 -11.32 1.22
N SER A 179 12.47 -11.86 2.42
CA SER A 179 12.24 -11.14 3.67
C SER A 179 13.30 -10.05 3.89
N ARG A 180 12.89 -8.91 4.43
CA ARG A 180 13.83 -7.93 4.98
C ARG A 180 14.30 -8.37 6.36
N GLU A 181 15.54 -8.02 6.70
CA GLU A 181 16.10 -8.34 8.00
C GLU A 181 15.32 -7.63 9.12
N GLU A 182 15.14 -8.37 10.23
CA GLU A 182 14.39 -7.86 11.39
C GLU A 182 14.94 -6.52 11.89
N GLN A 183 16.26 -6.40 12.06
CA GLN A 183 16.86 -5.20 12.61
C GLN A 183 16.62 -3.98 11.73
N GLU A 184 16.67 -4.12 10.41
CA GLU A 184 16.35 -3.04 9.47
C GLU A 184 14.89 -2.55 9.61
N ILE A 185 13.96 -3.48 9.83
CA ILE A 185 12.54 -3.17 10.05
C ILE A 185 12.37 -2.44 11.38
N LEU A 186 12.97 -2.95 12.46
CA LEU A 186 12.86 -2.35 13.79
C LEU A 186 13.50 -0.96 13.86
N ASP A 187 14.64 -0.75 13.20
CA ASP A 187 15.32 0.55 13.13
C ASP A 187 14.45 1.57 12.35
N GLU A 188 13.84 1.15 11.24
CA GLU A 188 12.90 1.97 10.47
C GLU A 188 11.67 2.34 11.30
N VAL A 189 11.03 1.36 11.95
CA VAL A 189 9.87 1.59 12.84
C VAL A 189 10.23 2.56 13.98
N SER A 190 11.40 2.39 14.61
CA SER A 190 11.86 3.29 15.67
C SER A 190 11.98 4.73 15.17
N SER A 191 12.61 4.92 14.01
CA SER A 191 12.76 6.25 13.40
C SER A 191 11.41 6.90 13.07
N LEU A 192 10.46 6.13 12.54
CA LEU A 192 9.11 6.61 12.23
C LEU A 192 8.34 7.02 13.50
N MET A 193 8.39 6.19 14.56
CA MET A 193 7.74 6.47 15.84
C MET A 193 8.35 7.70 16.53
N GLU A 194 9.68 7.84 16.53
CA GLU A 194 10.40 9.02 17.03
C GLU A 194 10.00 10.28 16.26
N GLY A 195 9.70 10.15 14.98
CA GLY A 195 9.23 11.23 14.10
C GLY A 195 7.78 11.63 14.29
N GLY A 196 7.00 10.90 15.06
CA GLY A 196 5.60 11.26 15.40
C GLY A 196 4.53 10.40 14.72
N VAL A 197 4.91 9.37 13.95
CA VAL A 197 3.96 8.37 13.44
C VAL A 197 3.23 7.69 14.60
N ARG A 198 1.96 7.36 14.41
CA ARG A 198 1.08 6.72 15.41
C ARG A 198 0.70 5.30 15.03
N GLU A 199 0.63 4.99 13.75
CA GLU A 199 0.34 3.65 13.26
C GLU A 199 1.42 3.15 12.30
N ILE A 200 1.89 1.93 12.55
CA ILE A 200 2.77 1.19 11.63
C ILE A 200 1.97 0.13 10.90
N VAL A 201 1.89 0.23 9.58
CA VAL A 201 1.21 -0.73 8.72
C VAL A 201 2.25 -1.60 8.01
N LEU A 202 2.40 -2.86 8.44
CA LEU A 202 3.32 -3.81 7.84
C LEU A 202 2.75 -4.35 6.52
N ILE A 203 3.50 -4.19 5.45
CA ILE A 203 3.10 -4.58 4.09
C ILE A 203 4.15 -5.44 3.39
N GLY A 204 3.70 -6.14 2.36
CA GLY A 204 4.50 -6.96 1.44
C GLY A 204 3.59 -7.49 0.33
N GLN A 205 4.04 -8.43 -0.47
CA GLN A 205 3.19 -9.14 -1.42
C GLN A 205 2.58 -10.40 -0.80
N ASP A 206 3.20 -10.93 0.25
CA ASP A 206 2.74 -12.03 1.10
C ASP A 206 3.42 -11.90 2.47
N THR A 207 2.81 -11.16 3.37
CA THR A 207 3.38 -10.89 4.69
C THR A 207 3.41 -12.11 5.60
N GLY A 208 2.45 -13.03 5.41
CA GLY A 208 2.27 -14.21 6.26
C GLY A 208 3.45 -15.20 6.26
N ILE A 209 4.33 -15.11 5.25
CA ILE A 209 5.50 -15.99 5.14
C ILE A 209 6.83 -15.30 5.50
N TRP A 210 6.79 -14.11 6.12
CA TRP A 210 8.01 -13.43 6.53
C TRP A 210 8.88 -14.33 7.42
N GLY A 211 10.18 -14.34 7.11
CA GLY A 211 11.18 -15.15 7.82
C GLY A 211 11.32 -16.59 7.29
N SER A 212 10.44 -17.06 6.40
CA SER A 212 10.50 -18.43 5.88
C SER A 212 11.78 -18.74 5.09
N ASP A 213 12.40 -17.74 4.52
CA ASP A 213 13.65 -17.82 3.75
C ASP A 213 14.93 -17.73 4.60
N PHE A 214 14.84 -17.35 5.87
CA PHE A 214 15.98 -17.32 6.79
C PHE A 214 16.43 -18.71 7.25
N GLY A 215 15.51 -19.66 7.38
CA GLY A 215 15.80 -21.03 7.79
C GLY A 215 16.15 -21.20 9.27
N ASP A 216 15.90 -20.21 10.12
CA ASP A 216 16.18 -20.19 11.56
C ASP A 216 14.94 -20.27 12.46
N GLY A 217 13.76 -20.32 11.84
CA GLY A 217 12.48 -20.46 12.55
C GLY A 217 11.81 -19.14 12.90
N ARG A 218 12.41 -17.98 12.56
CA ARG A 218 11.71 -16.69 12.64
C ARG A 218 10.51 -16.69 11.71
N ASN A 219 9.44 -16.02 12.11
CA ASN A 219 8.18 -15.91 11.37
C ASN A 219 7.50 -14.56 11.65
N LEU A 220 6.36 -14.29 11.00
CA LEU A 220 5.65 -13.03 11.17
C LEU A 220 5.22 -12.79 12.63
N ALA A 221 4.81 -13.82 13.37
CA ALA A 221 4.44 -13.69 14.79
C ALA A 221 5.64 -13.23 15.64
N TYR A 222 6.83 -13.72 15.34
CA TYR A 222 8.07 -13.27 15.97
C TYR A 222 8.34 -11.79 15.65
N LEU A 223 8.26 -11.38 14.39
CA LEU A 223 8.46 -9.99 13.97
C LEU A 223 7.47 -9.03 14.64
N LEU A 224 6.18 -9.39 14.66
CA LEU A 224 5.14 -8.56 15.27
C LEU A 224 5.40 -8.27 16.74
N ARG A 225 5.94 -9.23 17.51
CA ARG A 225 6.32 -8.98 18.90
C ARG A 225 7.44 -7.95 19.00
N GLY A 226 8.47 -8.05 18.13
CA GLY A 226 9.56 -7.08 18.09
C GLY A 226 9.08 -5.68 17.72
N VAL A 227 8.23 -5.56 16.69
CA VAL A 227 7.64 -4.27 16.29
C VAL A 227 6.76 -3.69 17.40
N ALA A 228 5.93 -4.50 18.04
CA ALA A 228 5.07 -4.06 19.15
C ALA A 228 5.88 -3.52 20.34
N GLU A 229 7.04 -4.10 20.65
CA GLU A 229 7.94 -3.59 21.70
C GLU A 229 8.48 -2.20 21.36
N VAL A 230 8.78 -1.92 20.10
CA VAL A 230 9.24 -0.60 19.64
C VAL A 230 8.11 0.43 19.67
N VAL A 231 6.89 0.03 19.31
CA VAL A 231 5.70 0.91 19.19
C VAL A 231 5.09 1.23 20.56
N ARG A 232 5.16 0.30 21.51
CA ARG A 232 4.55 0.40 22.86
C ARG A 232 4.82 1.70 23.62
N PRO A 233 6.06 2.26 23.67
CA PRO A 233 6.32 3.52 24.39
C PRO A 233 5.56 4.72 23.85
N TYR A 234 5.03 4.63 22.64
CA TYR A 234 4.33 5.71 21.94
C TYR A 234 2.81 5.56 21.97
N ASP A 235 2.27 4.52 22.63
CA ASP A 235 0.84 4.15 22.59
C ASP A 235 0.32 3.99 21.14
N GLY A 236 1.20 3.52 20.25
CA GLY A 236 0.95 3.40 18.82
C GLY A 236 0.33 2.07 18.42
N TRP A 237 -0.07 1.96 17.16
CA TRP A 237 -0.73 0.79 16.59
C TRP A 237 0.15 0.07 15.58
N VAL A 238 -0.03 -1.24 15.50
CA VAL A 238 0.61 -2.12 14.50
C VAL A 238 -0.48 -2.86 13.74
N ARG A 239 -0.55 -2.65 12.45
CA ARG A 239 -1.43 -3.35 11.52
C ARG A 239 -0.63 -4.19 10.55
N VAL A 240 -1.17 -5.32 10.09
CA VAL A 240 -0.56 -6.13 9.04
C VAL A 240 -1.57 -6.38 7.92
N LEU A 241 -1.14 -6.14 6.68
CA LEU A 241 -1.96 -6.36 5.48
C LEU A 241 -1.36 -7.45 4.59
N TYR A 242 -2.14 -7.92 3.61
CA TYR A 242 -1.73 -8.87 2.57
C TYR A 242 -1.32 -10.25 3.09
N LEU A 243 -2.13 -10.77 4.02
CA LEU A 243 -2.01 -12.15 4.51
C LEU A 243 -2.66 -13.15 3.53
N GLN A 244 -2.26 -14.40 3.65
CA GLN A 244 -2.93 -15.50 2.95
C GLN A 244 -3.54 -16.46 3.98
N PRO A 245 -4.59 -17.22 3.65
CA PRO A 245 -5.22 -18.15 4.59
C PRO A 245 -4.22 -19.10 5.26
N GLU A 246 -3.23 -19.59 4.51
CA GLU A 246 -2.19 -20.49 4.99
C GLU A 246 -1.20 -19.84 5.96
N GLY A 247 -1.09 -18.50 5.92
CA GLY A 247 -0.25 -17.71 6.84
C GLY A 247 -0.82 -17.58 8.24
N MET A 248 -2.10 -17.93 8.45
CA MET A 248 -2.81 -17.80 9.73
C MET A 248 -2.46 -18.95 10.68
N THR A 249 -1.23 -18.94 11.18
CA THR A 249 -0.74 -19.93 12.15
C THR A 249 -1.31 -19.69 13.56
N ASP A 250 -1.30 -20.73 14.42
CA ASP A 250 -1.75 -20.61 15.82
C ASP A 250 -0.94 -19.55 16.58
N GLU A 251 0.35 -19.45 16.28
CA GLU A 251 1.23 -18.46 16.90
C GLU A 251 0.85 -17.04 16.49
N LEU A 252 0.54 -16.81 15.20
CA LEU A 252 0.12 -15.49 14.70
C LEU A 252 -1.22 -15.07 15.30
N VAL A 253 -2.19 -15.98 15.33
CA VAL A 253 -3.49 -15.77 16.00
C VAL A 253 -3.29 -15.38 17.47
N GLY A 254 -2.40 -16.08 18.17
CA GLY A 254 -2.05 -15.77 19.55
C GLY A 254 -1.43 -14.37 19.72
N VAL A 255 -0.58 -13.91 18.79
CA VAL A 255 -0.01 -12.56 18.85
C VAL A 255 -1.08 -11.50 18.64
N ILE A 256 -1.91 -11.64 17.62
CA ILE A 256 -2.98 -10.67 17.32
C ILE A 256 -3.98 -10.57 18.48
N ARG A 257 -4.25 -11.69 19.17
CA ARG A 257 -5.14 -11.71 20.34
C ARG A 257 -4.53 -11.10 21.60
N ASP A 258 -3.24 -11.40 21.87
CA ASP A 258 -2.63 -11.21 23.20
C ASP A 258 -1.69 -9.99 23.27
N VAL A 259 -1.28 -9.38 22.14
CA VAL A 259 -0.39 -8.22 22.09
C VAL A 259 -1.21 -6.97 21.78
N PRO A 260 -1.40 -6.07 22.75
CA PRO A 260 -2.35 -4.96 22.62
C PRO A 260 -2.05 -3.97 21.51
N GLU A 261 -0.76 -3.80 21.15
CA GLU A 261 -0.33 -2.90 20.10
C GLU A 261 -0.67 -3.44 18.70
N VAL A 262 -0.83 -4.77 18.54
CA VAL A 262 -1.18 -5.43 17.29
C VAL A 262 -2.70 -5.42 17.14
N LEU A 263 -3.18 -4.68 16.15
CA LEU A 263 -4.61 -4.52 15.94
C LEU A 263 -5.31 -5.83 15.57
N PRO A 264 -6.52 -6.11 16.08
CA PRO A 264 -7.33 -7.25 15.70
C PRO A 264 -7.97 -7.06 14.32
N TYR A 265 -7.15 -6.77 13.34
CA TYR A 265 -7.50 -6.47 11.95
C TYR A 265 -6.69 -7.37 11.02
N ILE A 266 -7.34 -8.07 10.11
CA ILE A 266 -6.70 -9.00 9.19
C ILE A 266 -7.22 -8.77 7.77
N ASP A 267 -6.29 -8.53 6.83
CA ASP A 267 -6.55 -8.50 5.40
C ASP A 267 -6.13 -9.83 4.76
N ILE A 268 -7.11 -10.64 4.35
CA ILE A 268 -6.91 -11.93 3.67
C ILE A 268 -7.63 -11.91 2.32
N PRO A 269 -6.94 -11.59 1.21
CA PRO A 269 -7.50 -11.67 -0.13
C PRO A 269 -7.78 -13.12 -0.54
N ILE A 270 -8.99 -13.62 -0.33
CA ILE A 270 -9.35 -15.02 -0.67
C ILE A 270 -9.47 -15.25 -2.18
N GLN A 271 -9.82 -14.22 -2.93
CA GLN A 271 -10.07 -14.19 -4.38
C GLN A 271 -11.35 -14.93 -4.77
N HIS A 272 -11.53 -16.18 -4.32
CA HIS A 272 -12.69 -17.04 -4.58
C HIS A 272 -12.88 -18.05 -3.45
N CYS A 273 -14.08 -18.66 -3.32
CA CYS A 273 -14.34 -19.72 -2.35
C CYS A 273 -14.35 -21.13 -2.96
N CYS A 274 -14.71 -21.27 -4.25
CA CYS A 274 -14.83 -22.57 -4.89
C CYS A 274 -13.46 -23.21 -5.12
N GLU A 275 -13.26 -24.42 -4.60
CA GLU A 275 -11.99 -25.18 -4.67
C GLU A 275 -11.47 -25.33 -6.11
N ARG A 276 -12.37 -25.61 -7.08
CA ARG A 276 -11.98 -25.76 -8.49
C ARG A 276 -11.38 -24.48 -9.06
N VAL A 277 -12.02 -23.34 -8.79
CA VAL A 277 -11.55 -22.04 -9.26
C VAL A 277 -10.24 -21.66 -8.55
N LEU A 278 -10.17 -21.80 -7.24
CA LEU A 278 -8.93 -21.58 -6.45
C LEU A 278 -7.76 -22.42 -7.00
N LYS A 279 -8.00 -23.70 -7.27
CA LYS A 279 -6.97 -24.58 -7.86
C LYS A 279 -6.53 -24.11 -9.25
N SER A 280 -7.46 -23.62 -10.08
CA SER A 280 -7.15 -23.04 -11.39
C SER A 280 -6.35 -21.74 -11.28
N MET A 281 -6.61 -20.94 -10.23
CA MET A 281 -5.84 -19.76 -9.87
C MET A 281 -4.43 -20.09 -9.33
N GLY A 282 -4.12 -21.37 -9.06
CA GLY A 282 -2.87 -21.78 -8.39
C GLY A 282 -2.89 -21.54 -6.89
N ARG A 283 -4.08 -21.51 -6.29
CA ARG A 283 -4.30 -21.33 -4.84
C ARG A 283 -4.84 -22.60 -4.22
N SER A 284 -4.59 -22.78 -2.93
CA SER A 284 -5.15 -23.87 -2.13
C SER A 284 -6.35 -23.40 -1.34
N GLY A 285 -7.14 -24.35 -0.85
CA GLY A 285 -8.28 -24.09 0.00
C GLY A 285 -9.61 -24.52 -0.60
N SER A 286 -10.60 -24.55 0.25
CA SER A 286 -11.99 -24.84 -0.08
C SER A 286 -12.91 -23.90 0.72
N GLU A 287 -14.14 -23.79 0.30
CA GLU A 287 -15.18 -23.03 1.01
C GLU A 287 -15.28 -23.42 2.48
N GLU A 288 -15.30 -24.72 2.78
CA GLU A 288 -15.36 -25.22 4.16
C GLU A 288 -14.13 -24.80 5.00
N GLN A 289 -12.93 -24.86 4.43
CA GLN A 289 -11.71 -24.42 5.12
C GLN A 289 -11.71 -22.93 5.40
N LEU A 290 -12.19 -22.11 4.46
CA LEU A 290 -12.34 -20.66 4.65
C LEU A 290 -13.37 -20.34 5.73
N ARG A 291 -14.54 -21.03 5.74
CA ARG A 291 -15.56 -20.90 6.80
C ARG A 291 -14.98 -21.21 8.18
N GLN A 292 -14.25 -22.31 8.29
CA GLN A 292 -13.60 -22.72 9.54
C GLN A 292 -12.55 -21.69 9.98
N LEU A 293 -11.76 -21.16 9.07
CA LEU A 293 -10.77 -20.13 9.36
C LEU A 293 -11.43 -18.86 9.93
N PHE A 294 -12.42 -18.30 9.22
CA PHE A 294 -13.06 -17.06 9.67
C PHE A 294 -13.88 -17.23 10.95
N ALA A 295 -14.56 -18.36 11.12
CA ALA A 295 -15.24 -18.70 12.38
C ALA A 295 -14.25 -18.79 13.54
N ARG A 296 -13.09 -19.40 13.33
CA ARG A 296 -12.01 -19.47 14.30
C ARG A 296 -11.50 -18.09 14.68
N LEU A 297 -11.15 -17.25 13.68
CA LEU A 297 -10.62 -15.91 13.92
C LEU A 297 -11.58 -15.07 14.76
N ARG A 298 -12.86 -15.05 14.42
CA ARG A 298 -13.89 -14.35 15.20
C ARG A 298 -14.08 -14.89 16.60
N SER A 299 -13.92 -16.21 16.81
CA SER A 299 -14.10 -16.84 18.12
C SER A 299 -12.89 -16.67 19.05
N GLU A 300 -11.67 -16.63 18.50
CA GLU A 300 -10.43 -16.55 19.27
C GLU A 300 -9.95 -15.12 19.51
N ILE A 301 -10.28 -14.18 18.60
CA ILE A 301 -9.81 -12.79 18.67
C ILE A 301 -11.00 -11.84 18.88
N PRO A 302 -11.16 -11.26 20.07
CA PRO A 302 -12.23 -10.30 20.35
C PRO A 302 -12.13 -9.06 19.46
N GLY A 303 -13.26 -8.62 18.88
CA GLY A 303 -13.30 -7.45 18.00
C GLY A 303 -12.65 -7.67 16.62
N MET A 304 -12.49 -8.92 16.17
CA MET A 304 -11.83 -9.25 14.91
C MET A 304 -12.48 -8.56 13.72
N VAL A 305 -11.72 -7.74 13.03
CA VAL A 305 -12.09 -7.10 11.77
C VAL A 305 -11.48 -7.88 10.60
N LEU A 306 -12.32 -8.25 9.65
CA LEU A 306 -11.92 -9.04 8.49
C LEU A 306 -12.08 -8.23 7.20
N ARG A 307 -10.96 -7.99 6.55
CA ARG A 307 -10.90 -7.44 5.18
C ARG A 307 -10.58 -8.55 4.20
N THR A 308 -11.21 -8.51 3.03
CA THR A 308 -10.97 -9.50 1.98
C THR A 308 -11.02 -8.89 0.57
N THR A 309 -10.62 -9.68 -0.41
CA THR A 309 -10.71 -9.35 -1.83
C THR A 309 -11.34 -10.51 -2.60
N GLY A 310 -12.34 -10.21 -3.42
CA GLY A 310 -12.94 -11.12 -4.40
C GLY A 310 -12.46 -10.82 -5.81
N LEU A 311 -12.18 -11.88 -6.59
CA LEU A 311 -11.84 -11.78 -8.00
C LEU A 311 -12.87 -12.59 -8.80
N VAL A 312 -13.61 -11.93 -9.68
CA VAL A 312 -14.70 -12.51 -10.46
C VAL A 312 -14.38 -12.57 -11.96
N GLY A 313 -15.00 -13.49 -12.67
CA GLY A 313 -14.79 -13.65 -14.10
C GLY A 313 -13.43 -14.28 -14.46
N PHE A 314 -12.85 -15.05 -13.54
CA PHE A 314 -11.64 -15.84 -13.84
C PHE A 314 -11.91 -16.85 -14.96
N PRO A 315 -10.95 -17.13 -15.85
CA PRO A 315 -11.14 -18.09 -16.94
C PRO A 315 -11.72 -19.43 -16.48
N GLY A 316 -12.83 -19.84 -17.08
CA GLY A 316 -13.58 -21.05 -16.76
C GLY A 316 -14.49 -20.95 -15.52
N GLU A 317 -14.63 -19.78 -14.87
CA GLU A 317 -15.61 -19.59 -13.80
C GLU A 317 -17.04 -19.69 -14.35
N THR A 318 -17.84 -20.59 -13.77
CA THR A 318 -19.26 -20.76 -14.16
C THR A 318 -20.17 -19.82 -13.38
N GLU A 319 -21.43 -19.70 -13.82
CA GLU A 319 -22.42 -18.88 -13.10
C GLU A 319 -22.72 -19.48 -11.72
N GLU A 320 -22.81 -20.80 -11.61
CA GLU A 320 -23.06 -21.49 -10.35
C GLU A 320 -21.93 -21.27 -9.34
N GLU A 321 -20.67 -21.18 -9.80
CA GLU A 321 -19.53 -20.90 -8.94
C GLU A 321 -19.47 -19.45 -8.50
N PHE A 322 -19.86 -18.53 -9.38
CA PHE A 322 -20.03 -17.13 -9.02
C PHE A 322 -21.14 -16.92 -8.00
N GLU A 323 -22.31 -17.56 -8.18
CA GLU A 323 -23.41 -17.50 -7.20
C GLU A 323 -22.95 -18.05 -5.83
N ALA A 324 -22.20 -19.15 -5.81
CA ALA A 324 -21.63 -19.69 -4.57
C ALA A 324 -20.66 -18.70 -3.90
N LEU A 325 -19.86 -17.94 -4.68
CA LEU A 325 -19.01 -16.88 -4.18
C LEU A 325 -19.83 -15.75 -3.56
N LEU A 326 -20.88 -15.29 -4.26
CA LEU A 326 -21.77 -14.23 -3.80
C LEU A 326 -22.44 -14.60 -2.46
N ASP A 327 -22.98 -15.83 -2.38
CA ASP A 327 -23.60 -16.35 -1.16
C ASP A 327 -22.58 -16.46 -0.02
N PHE A 328 -21.35 -16.92 -0.32
CA PHE A 328 -20.27 -17.01 0.66
C PHE A 328 -19.92 -15.63 1.26
N PHE A 329 -19.82 -14.60 0.44
CA PHE A 329 -19.49 -13.25 0.93
C PHE A 329 -20.62 -12.69 1.80
N LYS A 330 -21.88 -12.86 1.40
CA LYS A 330 -23.05 -12.47 2.22
C LYS A 330 -23.06 -13.16 3.58
N GLU A 331 -22.76 -14.46 3.59
CA GLU A 331 -22.80 -15.27 4.82
C GLU A 331 -21.62 -14.98 5.75
N GLN A 332 -20.43 -14.67 5.17
CA GLN A 332 -19.25 -14.39 5.97
C GLN A 332 -19.24 -12.98 6.56
N GLU A 333 -20.08 -12.06 6.11
CA GLU A 333 -20.22 -10.71 6.68
C GLU A 333 -18.87 -10.03 6.92
N PHE A 334 -18.05 -9.90 5.85
CA PHE A 334 -16.77 -9.20 5.96
C PHE A 334 -16.99 -7.72 6.26
N ASP A 335 -16.11 -7.15 7.08
CA ASP A 335 -16.20 -5.74 7.46
C ASP A 335 -15.77 -4.83 6.31
N TYR A 336 -14.74 -5.24 5.54
CA TYR A 336 -14.27 -4.51 4.36
C TYR A 336 -14.03 -5.45 3.18
N MET A 337 -14.40 -4.98 1.99
CA MET A 337 -14.29 -5.80 0.77
C MET A 337 -13.75 -5.00 -0.40
N SER A 338 -12.83 -5.61 -1.14
CA SER A 338 -12.43 -5.16 -2.47
C SER A 338 -12.89 -6.17 -3.52
N VAL A 339 -13.37 -5.69 -4.66
CA VAL A 339 -13.85 -6.53 -5.76
C VAL A 339 -13.11 -6.17 -7.04
N PHE A 340 -12.56 -7.16 -7.71
CA PHE A 340 -11.86 -7.00 -8.98
C PHE A 340 -12.45 -7.92 -10.05
N PRO A 341 -12.86 -7.39 -11.21
CA PRO A 341 -13.01 -8.21 -12.38
C PRO A 341 -11.64 -8.73 -12.83
N TYR A 342 -11.58 -9.97 -13.28
CA TYR A 342 -10.33 -10.53 -13.80
C TYR A 342 -9.81 -9.72 -14.98
N SER A 343 -8.59 -9.20 -14.87
CA SER A 343 -7.85 -8.56 -15.94
C SER A 343 -6.89 -9.55 -16.60
N ARG A 344 -6.90 -9.59 -17.92
CA ARG A 344 -6.03 -10.45 -18.71
C ARG A 344 -4.64 -9.83 -18.85
N GLU A 345 -3.73 -10.18 -17.94
CA GLU A 345 -2.40 -9.63 -17.87
C GLU A 345 -1.39 -10.45 -18.68
N ASP A 346 -0.69 -9.81 -19.60
CA ASP A 346 0.33 -10.45 -20.43
C ASP A 346 1.42 -11.10 -19.58
N GLY A 347 1.87 -12.29 -19.99
CA GLY A 347 2.87 -13.08 -19.29
C GLY A 347 2.31 -13.94 -18.16
N THR A 348 1.04 -13.76 -17.77
CA THR A 348 0.39 -14.60 -16.75
C THR A 348 -0.16 -15.89 -17.35
N LYS A 349 -0.27 -16.94 -16.51
CA LYS A 349 -0.84 -18.22 -16.95
C LYS A 349 -2.30 -18.07 -17.34
N ALA A 350 -3.09 -17.29 -16.60
CA ALA A 350 -4.52 -17.09 -16.85
C ALA A 350 -4.79 -16.39 -18.20
N ALA A 351 -3.87 -15.56 -18.67
CA ALA A 351 -4.00 -14.90 -19.98
C ALA A 351 -4.04 -15.88 -21.16
N THR A 352 -3.47 -17.08 -20.98
CA THR A 352 -3.39 -18.13 -22.02
C THR A 352 -4.45 -19.23 -21.86
N MET A 353 -5.30 -19.17 -20.86
CA MET A 353 -6.41 -20.10 -20.66
C MET A 353 -7.49 -19.90 -21.74
N GLU A 354 -8.10 -20.99 -22.20
CA GLU A 354 -9.06 -20.96 -23.33
C GLU A 354 -10.43 -20.39 -22.94
N GLU A 355 -10.94 -20.72 -21.76
CA GLU A 355 -12.30 -20.38 -21.31
C GLU A 355 -12.38 -18.97 -20.70
N GLN A 356 -11.97 -17.95 -21.48
CA GLN A 356 -12.07 -16.55 -21.05
C GLN A 356 -13.52 -16.14 -20.89
N VAL A 357 -13.87 -15.59 -19.73
CA VAL A 357 -15.19 -15.03 -19.48
C VAL A 357 -15.36 -13.71 -20.27
N PRO A 358 -16.49 -13.51 -20.98
CA PRO A 358 -16.75 -12.25 -21.68
C PRO A 358 -16.70 -11.03 -20.76
N GLU A 359 -16.27 -9.88 -21.27
CA GLU A 359 -16.05 -8.68 -20.47
C GLU A 359 -17.34 -8.16 -19.82
N ASP A 360 -18.45 -8.18 -20.56
CA ASP A 360 -19.78 -7.81 -20.05
C ASP A 360 -20.21 -8.69 -18.87
N VAL A 361 -19.93 -10.00 -18.93
CA VAL A 361 -20.20 -10.93 -17.83
C VAL A 361 -19.32 -10.65 -16.62
N LYS A 362 -18.02 -10.37 -16.83
CA LYS A 362 -17.12 -9.99 -15.72
C LYS A 362 -17.61 -8.73 -15.00
N MET A 363 -17.98 -7.72 -15.78
CA MET A 363 -18.46 -6.45 -15.22
C MET A 363 -19.80 -6.62 -14.49
N ASP A 364 -20.74 -7.43 -15.01
CA ASP A 364 -21.98 -7.77 -14.31
C ASP A 364 -21.70 -8.45 -12.96
N ARG A 365 -20.84 -9.47 -12.96
CA ARG A 365 -20.44 -10.18 -11.74
C ARG A 365 -19.74 -9.26 -10.73
N ALA A 366 -18.85 -8.38 -11.21
CA ALA A 366 -18.20 -7.40 -10.36
C ALA A 366 -19.19 -6.45 -9.71
N GLN A 367 -20.17 -5.93 -10.49
CA GLN A 367 -21.19 -5.04 -9.95
C GLN A 367 -22.05 -5.75 -8.89
N ARG A 368 -22.49 -6.96 -9.16
CA ARG A 368 -23.31 -7.74 -8.21
C ARG A 368 -22.58 -8.04 -6.91
N LEU A 369 -21.24 -8.27 -6.96
CA LEU A 369 -20.45 -8.46 -5.77
C LEU A 369 -20.13 -7.13 -5.06
N LEU A 370 -20.00 -6.02 -5.80
CA LEU A 370 -19.89 -4.67 -5.24
C LEU A 370 -21.16 -4.25 -4.50
N ASP A 371 -22.35 -4.60 -5.02
CA ASP A 371 -23.63 -4.33 -4.36
C ASP A 371 -23.68 -5.05 -2.98
N VAL A 372 -23.14 -6.28 -2.89
CA VAL A 372 -23.00 -7.00 -1.62
C VAL A 372 -21.99 -6.32 -0.71
N ALA A 373 -20.86 -5.87 -1.25
CA ALA A 373 -19.83 -5.16 -0.47
C ALA A 373 -20.38 -3.87 0.14
N GLU A 374 -21.18 -3.12 -0.63
CA GLU A 374 -21.84 -1.90 -0.16
C GLU A 374 -22.83 -2.19 0.99
N GLU A 375 -23.70 -3.21 0.82
CA GLU A 375 -24.66 -3.63 1.85
C GLU A 375 -23.95 -4.03 3.16
N LEU A 376 -22.88 -4.82 3.04
CA LEU A 376 -22.08 -5.24 4.19
C LEU A 376 -21.32 -4.06 4.81
N GLY A 377 -20.79 -3.14 4.00
CA GLY A 377 -20.10 -1.94 4.47
C GLY A 377 -20.99 -1.05 5.33
N PHE A 378 -22.22 -0.77 4.89
CA PHE A 378 -23.21 -0.06 5.72
C PHE A 378 -23.49 -0.80 7.03
N SER A 379 -23.61 -2.11 6.99
CA SER A 379 -23.88 -2.93 8.17
C SER A 379 -22.69 -2.96 9.13
N ALA A 380 -21.46 -3.00 8.60
CA ALA A 380 -20.24 -3.04 9.39
C ALA A 380 -20.00 -1.73 10.16
N THR A 381 -20.14 -0.58 9.49
CA THR A 381 -19.95 0.73 10.13
C THR A 381 -21.09 1.06 11.11
N ALA A 382 -22.35 0.72 10.77
CA ALA A 382 -23.49 0.95 11.65
C ALA A 382 -23.37 0.24 13.02
N LYS A 383 -22.62 -0.87 13.12
CA LYS A 383 -22.36 -1.56 14.41
C LYS A 383 -21.64 -0.69 15.42
N HIS A 384 -20.83 0.26 14.95
CA HIS A 384 -19.98 1.12 15.78
C HIS A 384 -20.66 2.42 16.20
N VAL A 385 -21.83 2.77 15.64
CA VAL A 385 -22.59 3.97 16.05
C VAL A 385 -22.99 3.85 17.52
N GLY A 386 -22.64 4.88 18.31
CA GLY A 386 -22.82 4.92 19.75
C GLY A 386 -21.62 4.39 20.56
N GLU A 387 -20.58 3.90 19.90
CA GLU A 387 -19.33 3.54 20.56
C GLU A 387 -18.45 4.77 20.79
N ARG A 388 -17.63 4.70 21.86
CA ARG A 388 -16.57 5.65 22.15
C ARG A 388 -15.24 5.02 21.80
N VAL A 389 -14.52 5.61 20.84
CA VAL A 389 -13.30 5.04 20.27
C VAL A 389 -12.16 6.04 20.21
N LYS A 390 -10.92 5.54 20.14
CA LYS A 390 -9.75 6.36 19.79
C LYS A 390 -9.72 6.54 18.26
N VAL A 391 -9.46 7.79 17.83
CA VAL A 391 -9.26 8.18 16.43
C VAL A 391 -7.91 8.87 16.31
N ILE A 392 -7.11 8.45 15.34
CA ILE A 392 -5.91 9.19 14.92
C ILE A 392 -6.39 10.23 13.90
N ILE A 393 -6.06 11.50 14.13
CA ILE A 393 -6.39 12.58 13.17
C ILE A 393 -5.36 12.60 12.06
N ASP A 394 -5.77 12.26 10.86
CA ASP A 394 -4.88 12.10 9.70
C ASP A 394 -4.74 13.37 8.89
N GLY A 395 -5.79 14.19 8.85
CA GLY A 395 -5.81 15.33 7.97
C GLY A 395 -6.97 16.28 8.23
N VAL A 396 -7.05 17.22 7.31
CA VAL A 396 -8.10 18.21 7.23
C VAL A 396 -8.70 18.13 5.84
N ASP A 397 -10.00 17.91 5.73
CA ASP A 397 -10.73 18.10 4.49
C ASP A 397 -11.22 19.56 4.41
N ASP A 398 -10.77 20.26 3.39
CA ASP A 398 -11.16 21.65 3.10
C ASP A 398 -12.15 21.65 1.94
N SER A 399 -13.38 21.30 2.25
CA SER A 399 -14.48 21.26 1.29
C SER A 399 -15.23 22.60 1.23
N ASP A 400 -16.10 22.77 0.21
CA ASP A 400 -16.97 23.95 0.03
C ASP A 400 -17.91 24.17 1.24
N ASP A 401 -18.17 23.13 2.05
CA ASP A 401 -19.03 23.16 3.22
C ASP A 401 -18.30 23.53 4.54
N GLY A 402 -16.97 23.63 4.52
CA GLY A 402 -16.14 24.02 5.68
C GLY A 402 -14.88 23.17 5.83
N VAL A 403 -14.12 23.48 6.87
CA VAL A 403 -12.92 22.73 7.25
C VAL A 403 -13.34 21.64 8.22
N GLU A 404 -13.11 20.39 7.85
CA GLU A 404 -13.45 19.22 8.64
C GLU A 404 -12.17 18.41 8.98
N LEU A 405 -12.04 17.96 10.23
CA LEU A 405 -10.99 17.03 10.60
C LEU A 405 -11.38 15.61 10.17
N ILE A 406 -10.45 14.91 9.57
CA ILE A 406 -10.60 13.50 9.21
C ILE A 406 -9.57 12.64 9.92
N GLY A 407 -9.95 11.41 10.23
CA GLY A 407 -9.08 10.45 10.89
C GLY A 407 -9.55 9.03 10.70
N HIS A 408 -8.88 8.09 11.34
CA HIS A 408 -9.27 6.68 11.31
C HIS A 408 -9.20 6.02 12.69
N THR A 409 -9.93 4.92 12.81
CA THR A 409 -9.95 4.09 14.03
C THR A 409 -9.08 2.85 13.86
N TRP A 410 -8.92 2.11 14.97
CA TRP A 410 -8.21 0.83 14.97
C TRP A 410 -8.80 -0.22 14.02
N PHE A 411 -10.08 -0.12 13.68
CA PHE A 411 -10.78 -1.03 12.76
C PHE A 411 -10.85 -0.54 11.33
N GLN A 412 -10.25 0.60 10.99
CA GLN A 412 -10.11 1.13 9.62
C GLN A 412 -8.63 1.15 9.25
N ALA A 413 -8.25 0.55 8.13
CA ALA A 413 -6.90 0.68 7.60
C ALA A 413 -6.77 2.03 6.89
N PRO A 414 -5.72 2.82 7.17
CA PRO A 414 -5.51 4.10 6.51
C PRO A 414 -5.43 3.92 4.99
N ASP A 415 -5.96 4.89 4.25
CA ASP A 415 -6.00 4.96 2.78
C ASP A 415 -6.79 3.84 2.07
N CYS A 416 -7.42 2.93 2.84
CA CYS A 416 -8.08 1.75 2.28
C CYS A 416 -9.56 1.62 2.65
N ASP A 417 -9.95 1.98 3.89
CA ASP A 417 -11.20 1.54 4.50
C ASP A 417 -12.16 2.69 4.87
N GLY A 418 -11.97 3.86 4.30
CA GLY A 418 -12.75 5.06 4.64
C GLY A 418 -12.23 5.75 5.90
N ALA A 419 -12.93 6.79 6.33
CA ALA A 419 -12.49 7.69 7.38
C ALA A 419 -13.56 7.93 8.48
N VAL A 420 -13.13 8.58 9.54
CA VAL A 420 -14.01 9.21 10.53
C VAL A 420 -14.02 10.71 10.28
N HIS A 421 -15.17 11.26 9.98
CA HIS A 421 -15.43 12.69 9.83
C HIS A 421 -15.75 13.30 11.18
N ILE A 422 -15.04 14.33 11.60
CA ILE A 422 -15.20 14.97 12.93
C ILE A 422 -16.06 16.21 12.80
N GLU A 423 -17.33 16.12 13.23
CA GLU A 423 -18.28 17.23 13.18
C GLU A 423 -18.05 18.29 14.27
N SER A 424 -17.49 17.90 15.43
CA SER A 424 -17.26 18.83 16.53
C SER A 424 -16.05 18.47 17.39
N GLY A 425 -15.43 19.51 17.94
CA GLY A 425 -14.23 19.43 18.77
C GLY A 425 -13.01 20.06 18.10
N GLU A 426 -11.91 20.17 18.86
CA GLU A 426 -10.65 20.74 18.36
C GLU A 426 -9.52 19.70 18.50
N ALA A 427 -8.77 19.49 17.43
CA ALA A 427 -7.57 18.67 17.42
C ALA A 427 -6.64 19.12 16.28
N THR A 428 -5.43 18.59 16.27
CA THR A 428 -4.45 18.80 15.20
C THR A 428 -4.06 17.46 14.58
N VAL A 429 -3.60 17.49 13.34
CA VAL A 429 -3.08 16.29 12.65
C VAL A 429 -1.99 15.65 13.52
N GLY A 430 -2.08 14.36 13.74
CA GLY A 430 -1.20 13.57 14.61
C GLY A 430 -1.70 13.38 16.04
N ASP A 431 -2.76 14.07 16.44
CA ASP A 431 -3.39 13.82 17.73
C ASP A 431 -4.15 12.49 17.72
N VAL A 432 -4.16 11.82 18.88
CA VAL A 432 -5.01 10.67 19.15
C VAL A 432 -6.11 11.13 20.10
N VAL A 433 -7.32 11.25 19.59
CA VAL A 433 -8.46 11.80 20.33
C VAL A 433 -9.49 10.71 20.65
N THR A 434 -10.32 10.97 21.65
CA THR A 434 -11.47 10.12 21.96
C THR A 434 -12.70 10.71 21.27
N VAL A 435 -13.42 9.87 20.53
CA VAL A 435 -14.56 10.27 19.71
C VAL A 435 -15.77 9.40 20.04
N ASP A 436 -16.93 10.02 20.22
CA ASP A 436 -18.24 9.35 20.22
C ASP A 436 -18.72 9.26 18.78
N LEU A 437 -18.89 8.04 18.26
CA LEU A 437 -19.40 7.82 16.90
C LEU A 437 -20.90 8.03 16.87
N VAL A 438 -21.38 8.98 16.06
CA VAL A 438 -22.78 9.46 16.08
C VAL A 438 -23.57 9.03 14.85
N ASP A 439 -22.92 8.82 13.69
CA ASP A 439 -23.56 8.38 12.44
C ASP A 439 -22.58 7.57 11.59
N SER A 440 -23.09 6.91 10.53
CA SER A 440 -22.29 6.10 9.61
C SER A 440 -22.87 6.07 8.20
N PHE A 441 -21.96 5.92 7.23
CA PHE A 441 -22.25 5.63 5.82
C PHE A 441 -21.51 4.34 5.41
N CYS A 442 -21.52 4.01 4.11
CA CYS A 442 -20.75 2.89 3.63
C CYS A 442 -19.25 3.16 3.84
N TYR A 443 -18.64 2.41 4.76
CA TYR A 443 -17.23 2.53 5.18
C TYR A 443 -16.83 3.85 5.88
N GLU A 444 -17.67 4.86 5.87
CA GLU A 444 -17.42 6.16 6.53
C GLU A 444 -18.15 6.27 7.85
N LEU A 445 -17.59 6.98 8.80
CA LEU A 445 -18.14 7.23 10.12
C LEU A 445 -18.16 8.73 10.40
N VAL A 446 -19.09 9.15 11.25
CA VAL A 446 -19.18 10.52 11.76
C VAL A 446 -19.03 10.49 13.27
N GLY A 447 -18.27 11.43 13.81
CA GLY A 447 -18.02 11.45 15.23
C GLY A 447 -17.80 12.85 15.82
N GLU A 448 -17.93 12.92 17.12
CA GLU A 448 -17.71 14.12 17.92
C GLU A 448 -16.57 13.88 18.92
N ILE A 449 -15.58 14.79 18.94
CA ILE A 449 -14.51 14.69 19.94
C ILE A 449 -15.11 14.97 21.32
N VAL A 450 -14.81 14.06 22.26
CA VAL A 450 -15.20 14.23 23.65
C VAL A 450 -13.98 14.60 24.48
N ASP A 451 -14.13 15.64 25.33
CA ASP A 451 -13.08 16.01 26.27
C ASP A 451 -12.73 14.80 27.15
N GLY A 452 -11.45 14.42 27.15
CA GLY A 452 -10.98 13.30 27.97
C GLY A 452 -11.21 13.56 29.45
N GLU A 453 -11.87 12.61 30.15
CA GLU A 453 -11.84 12.56 31.62
C GLU A 453 -10.46 12.11 32.14
#